data_2501e034913e72d1e1bc73763fface2a
#
_entry.id   2501e034913e72d1e1bc73763fface2a
#
_cell.length_a   1.000
_cell.length_b   1.000
_cell.length_c   1.000
_cell.angle_alpha   90.00
_cell.angle_beta   90.00
_cell.angle_gamma   90.00
#
_symmetry.space_group_name_H-M   'P 1'
#
loop_
_entity.id
_entity.type
_entity.pdbx_description
1 polymer ?
#
loop_
_entity_poly.entity_id
_entity_poly.type
_entity_poly.pdbx_seq_one_letter_code
_entity_poly.pdbx_strand_id
1 'polypeptide(L)'
;MKYEAVIGLEVHAELSTKSKIYCSCSTSFGAPINTHTCPVCTGMPGALPVLNKQVVHYAAKMGKATGCTVNQLCKADRKNYFYPDLPKAYQISQFDVPICENGEVFFYVDGVKHSCRLERIHFEEDAGKLLHDEIDGTIVDFNRCGVPLIEMVTRPDLHSSAEAKEFLEMIKTTLSYLDICDCKMEEGSIRCDVNVSIRPEGTTELGTRVEMKNINTFSGAVRAIDYEIARQIEVVENGGEIQQETRRWDDVKLKNTVMRTKEDAQDYRYFPDPDLIAVEISDEWMKQIESEVPELPISRYERYLNDYGMTAMEARLISDSFEKAELLDAAAKQVKPKAAANWILSDISKYLNDKAVSLKDTKMTADKLVALVKLIEAGTISGNAGKKVLPSMFETDETVEAIVERMGLKQVSDEGAILAIVQDVLATNEKAVADFKAGKNVTGFLVGQCMKASKGQGNPQIINKLIAAELAKL
;
A
#
# COMPACT_ATOMS: atom_id res chain seq x y z
N MET A 1 12.45 35.34 10.08
CA MET A 1 11.89 34.59 11.23
C MET A 1 11.82 33.13 10.79
N LYS A 2 12.03 32.14 11.69
CA LYS A 2 11.78 30.74 11.28
C LYS A 2 10.30 30.41 11.50
N TYR A 3 9.75 29.65 10.59
CA TYR A 3 8.34 29.22 10.64
C TYR A 3 8.28 27.69 10.70
N GLU A 4 7.29 27.19 11.41
CA GLU A 4 6.90 25.79 11.46
C GLU A 4 5.60 25.63 10.68
N ALA A 5 5.54 24.61 9.81
CA ALA A 5 4.30 24.24 9.15
C ALA A 5 3.41 23.43 10.09
N VAL A 6 2.11 23.62 9.96
CA VAL A 6 1.08 22.86 10.67
C VAL A 6 0.08 22.35 9.64
N ILE A 7 0.00 21.04 9.50
CA ILE A 7 -0.68 20.38 8.41
C ILE A 7 -1.71 19.39 8.97
N GLY A 8 -2.93 19.46 8.46
CA GLY A 8 -3.98 18.48 8.65
C GLY A 8 -4.44 17.92 7.31
N LEU A 9 -4.96 16.70 7.34
CA LEU A 9 -5.41 15.97 6.14
C LEU A 9 -6.85 15.50 6.32
N GLU A 10 -7.60 15.52 5.22
CA GLU A 10 -8.89 14.87 5.07
C GLU A 10 -8.72 13.80 3.99
N VAL A 11 -8.82 12.53 4.36
CA VAL A 11 -8.60 11.40 3.43
C VAL A 11 -9.92 10.69 3.21
N HIS A 12 -10.36 10.65 1.95
CA HIS A 12 -11.55 9.94 1.51
C HIS A 12 -11.15 8.63 0.86
N ALA A 13 -11.81 7.53 1.25
CA ALA A 13 -11.60 6.22 0.64
C ALA A 13 -12.94 5.61 0.24
N GLU A 14 -13.10 5.27 -1.06
CA GLU A 14 -14.23 4.49 -1.55
C GLU A 14 -14.12 3.06 -1.04
N LEU A 15 -15.20 2.56 -0.44
CA LEU A 15 -15.21 1.22 0.14
C LEU A 15 -15.54 0.17 -0.93
N SER A 16 -14.79 -0.92 -0.93
CA SER A 16 -14.92 -2.06 -1.86
C SER A 16 -16.19 -2.91 -1.57
N THR A 17 -17.36 -2.25 -1.50
CA THR A 17 -18.65 -2.93 -1.36
C THR A 17 -19.21 -3.29 -2.73
N LYS A 18 -20.06 -4.33 -2.80
CA LYS A 18 -20.71 -4.74 -4.06
C LYS A 18 -21.85 -3.81 -4.46
N SER A 19 -22.44 -3.11 -3.50
CA SER A 19 -23.56 -2.19 -3.70
C SER A 19 -23.31 -0.86 -3.01
N LYS A 20 -24.00 0.17 -3.48
CA LYS A 20 -23.96 1.52 -2.94
C LYS A 20 -24.39 1.57 -1.46
N ILE A 21 -24.12 2.70 -0.80
CA ILE A 21 -24.34 2.85 0.64
C ILE A 21 -25.82 2.76 1.02
N TYR A 22 -26.74 3.26 0.19
CA TYR A 22 -28.16 3.34 0.52
C TYR A 22 -29.09 2.64 -0.48
N CYS A 23 -28.55 1.92 -1.47
CA CYS A 23 -29.32 1.16 -2.45
C CYS A 23 -28.55 -0.05 -2.99
N SER A 24 -29.19 -0.86 -3.84
CA SER A 24 -28.60 -2.08 -4.41
C SER A 24 -27.85 -1.88 -5.73
N CYS A 25 -27.70 -0.64 -6.23
CA CYS A 25 -26.91 -0.38 -7.43
C CYS A 25 -25.46 -0.80 -7.25
N SER A 26 -24.85 -1.28 -8.34
CA SER A 26 -23.45 -1.68 -8.36
C SER A 26 -22.51 -0.48 -8.11
N THR A 27 -21.38 -0.75 -7.46
CA THR A 27 -20.27 0.19 -7.24
C THR A 27 -19.15 0.00 -8.25
N SER A 28 -19.27 -0.92 -9.23
CA SER A 28 -18.19 -1.21 -10.18
C SER A 28 -17.85 0.02 -11.03
N PHE A 29 -16.56 0.31 -11.13
CA PHE A 29 -16.01 1.40 -11.92
C PHE A 29 -16.08 1.13 -13.44
N GLY A 30 -16.17 2.18 -14.26
CA GLY A 30 -16.06 2.09 -15.72
C GLY A 30 -17.33 1.64 -16.46
N ALA A 31 -18.49 1.58 -15.78
CA ALA A 31 -19.77 1.32 -16.46
C ALA A 31 -20.21 2.50 -17.33
N PRO A 32 -21.01 2.28 -18.38
CA PRO A 32 -21.58 3.37 -19.18
C PRO A 32 -22.32 4.39 -18.31
N ILE A 33 -22.27 5.67 -18.70
CA ILE A 33 -22.84 6.80 -17.96
C ILE A 33 -24.29 6.54 -17.56
N ASN A 34 -24.61 6.78 -16.27
CA ASN A 34 -25.96 6.66 -15.69
C ASN A 34 -26.61 5.26 -15.80
N THR A 35 -25.83 4.19 -15.91
CA THR A 35 -26.35 2.80 -15.90
C THR A 35 -26.41 2.16 -14.52
N HIS A 36 -25.60 2.62 -13.56
CA HIS A 36 -25.63 2.18 -12.16
C HIS A 36 -26.43 3.15 -11.29
N THR A 37 -27.69 3.41 -11.66
CA THR A 37 -28.56 4.37 -10.98
C THR A 37 -29.93 3.77 -10.67
N CYS A 38 -30.60 4.29 -9.64
CA CYS A 38 -31.95 3.95 -9.28
C CYS A 38 -32.64 5.15 -8.61
N PRO A 39 -33.97 5.12 -8.37
CA PRO A 39 -34.69 6.21 -7.73
C PRO A 39 -34.09 6.66 -6.38
N VAL A 40 -33.44 5.76 -5.60
CA VAL A 40 -32.83 6.10 -4.32
C VAL A 40 -31.59 6.96 -4.51
N CYS A 41 -30.58 6.48 -5.26
CA CYS A 41 -29.33 7.23 -5.42
C CYS A 41 -29.47 8.48 -6.30
N THR A 42 -30.53 8.59 -7.11
CA THR A 42 -30.85 9.81 -7.86
C THR A 42 -31.83 10.75 -7.12
N GLY A 43 -32.22 10.41 -5.89
CA GLY A 43 -33.05 11.29 -5.05
C GLY A 43 -34.49 11.50 -5.55
N MET A 44 -35.07 10.51 -6.20
CA MET A 44 -36.44 10.62 -6.68
C MET A 44 -37.47 10.72 -5.50
N PRO A 45 -38.54 11.53 -5.63
CA PRO A 45 -39.54 11.66 -4.59
C PRO A 45 -40.12 10.32 -4.16
N GLY A 46 -40.22 10.08 -2.84
CA GLY A 46 -40.76 8.87 -2.27
C GLY A 46 -39.79 7.67 -2.17
N ALA A 47 -38.56 7.81 -2.68
CA ALA A 47 -37.53 6.80 -2.49
C ALA A 47 -36.86 6.97 -1.10
N LEU A 48 -36.66 5.85 -0.38
CA LEU A 48 -36.08 5.84 0.95
C LEU A 48 -34.72 5.12 0.95
N PRO A 49 -33.71 5.65 1.67
CA PRO A 49 -32.42 5.02 1.82
C PRO A 49 -32.48 3.79 2.73
N VAL A 50 -31.65 2.77 2.45
CA VAL A 50 -31.41 1.62 3.34
C VAL A 50 -29.92 1.43 3.50
N LEU A 51 -29.40 1.62 4.71
CA LEU A 51 -27.97 1.58 4.99
C LEU A 51 -27.37 0.18 4.72
N ASN A 52 -26.29 0.15 3.95
CA ASN A 52 -25.52 -1.05 3.68
C ASN A 52 -24.68 -1.44 4.92
N LYS A 53 -25.00 -2.60 5.51
CA LYS A 53 -24.31 -3.13 6.70
C LYS A 53 -22.78 -3.23 6.51
N GLN A 54 -22.32 -3.56 5.29
CA GLN A 54 -20.89 -3.73 5.00
C GLN A 54 -20.11 -2.41 5.14
N VAL A 55 -20.75 -1.27 4.89
CA VAL A 55 -20.14 0.06 5.07
C VAL A 55 -19.83 0.31 6.55
N VAL A 56 -20.77 0.02 7.42
CA VAL A 56 -20.58 0.13 8.89
C VAL A 56 -19.47 -0.81 9.35
N HIS A 57 -19.47 -2.05 8.85
CA HIS A 57 -18.45 -3.03 9.17
C HIS A 57 -17.05 -2.56 8.76
N TYR A 58 -16.88 -2.05 7.55
CA TYR A 58 -15.61 -1.57 7.03
C TYR A 58 -15.13 -0.30 7.75
N ALA A 59 -16.03 0.64 8.02
CA ALA A 59 -15.68 1.85 8.75
C ALA A 59 -15.21 1.54 10.18
N ALA A 60 -15.92 0.66 10.89
CA ALA A 60 -15.53 0.22 12.23
C ALA A 60 -14.21 -0.59 12.21
N LYS A 61 -13.98 -1.42 11.17
CA LYS A 61 -12.73 -2.15 10.97
C LYS A 61 -11.54 -1.22 10.80
N MET A 62 -11.69 -0.15 9.99
CA MET A 62 -10.67 0.91 9.87
C MET A 62 -10.44 1.62 11.20
N GLY A 63 -11.50 1.93 11.95
CA GLY A 63 -11.39 2.52 13.29
C GLY A 63 -10.60 1.65 14.25
N LYS A 64 -10.83 0.34 14.27
CA LYS A 64 -10.04 -0.59 15.11
C LYS A 64 -8.58 -0.65 14.69
N ALA A 65 -8.31 -0.66 13.39
CA ALA A 65 -6.94 -0.68 12.87
C ALA A 65 -6.16 0.60 13.20
N THR A 66 -6.84 1.73 13.36
CA THR A 66 -6.22 3.01 13.70
C THR A 66 -6.36 3.39 15.17
N GLY A 67 -6.77 2.43 16.04
CA GLY A 67 -6.89 2.65 17.47
C GLY A 67 -7.99 3.64 17.89
N CYS A 68 -8.95 3.92 17.00
CA CYS A 68 -10.10 4.76 17.33
C CYS A 68 -11.03 4.12 18.37
N THR A 69 -11.71 4.96 19.12
CA THR A 69 -12.94 4.58 19.82
C THR A 69 -14.04 4.43 18.78
N VAL A 70 -14.63 3.23 18.68
CA VAL A 70 -15.79 2.98 17.81
C VAL A 70 -17.06 3.26 18.58
N ASN A 71 -17.89 4.19 18.10
CA ASN A 71 -19.18 4.50 18.68
C ASN A 71 -20.19 3.40 18.30
N GLN A 72 -20.54 2.55 19.26
CA GLN A 72 -21.47 1.45 19.04
C GLN A 72 -22.90 1.93 18.76
N LEU A 73 -23.22 3.19 19.09
CA LEU A 73 -24.46 3.85 18.70
C LEU A 73 -24.10 5.15 17.98
N CYS A 74 -24.32 5.19 16.68
CA CYS A 74 -24.07 6.37 15.86
C CYS A 74 -25.26 6.65 14.93
N LYS A 75 -25.24 7.78 14.24
CA LYS A 75 -26.34 8.18 13.36
C LYS A 75 -25.84 8.77 12.06
N ALA A 76 -26.71 8.81 11.07
CA ALA A 76 -26.48 9.53 9.82
C ALA A 76 -27.12 10.92 9.89
N ASP A 77 -26.45 11.92 9.35
CA ASP A 77 -26.88 13.31 9.26
C ASP A 77 -26.94 13.76 7.81
N ARG A 78 -27.83 14.70 7.51
CA ARG A 78 -27.87 15.40 6.22
C ARG A 78 -26.95 16.61 6.25
N LYS A 79 -25.98 16.63 5.33
CA LYS A 79 -25.11 17.77 5.02
C LYS A 79 -25.71 18.50 3.84
N ASN A 80 -26.32 19.65 4.08
CA ASN A 80 -27.10 20.34 3.07
C ASN A 80 -26.25 21.32 2.26
N TYR A 81 -26.12 21.08 0.98
CA TYR A 81 -25.55 22.00 0.00
C TYR A 81 -26.07 21.69 -1.38
N PHE A 82 -26.05 22.68 -2.27
CA PHE A 82 -26.54 22.54 -3.62
C PHE A 82 -25.38 22.49 -4.62
N TYR A 83 -25.31 21.36 -5.36
CA TYR A 83 -24.37 21.21 -6.46
C TYR A 83 -24.95 20.27 -7.54
N PRO A 84 -24.63 20.45 -8.85
CA PRO A 84 -25.26 19.66 -9.90
C PRO A 84 -25.11 18.14 -9.81
N ASP A 85 -24.00 17.65 -9.24
CA ASP A 85 -23.72 16.23 -9.04
C ASP A 85 -24.29 15.66 -7.75
N LEU A 86 -25.03 16.47 -6.99
CA LEU A 86 -25.70 16.08 -5.75
C LEU A 86 -27.25 16.10 -5.96
N PRO A 87 -27.84 14.99 -6.44
CA PRO A 87 -29.23 14.98 -6.93
C PRO A 87 -30.28 15.23 -5.85
N LYS A 88 -29.97 14.98 -4.59
CA LYS A 88 -30.84 15.21 -3.43
C LYS A 88 -30.73 16.63 -2.85
N ALA A 89 -29.77 17.43 -3.32
CA ALA A 89 -29.36 18.70 -2.72
C ALA A 89 -28.84 18.58 -1.27
N TYR A 90 -28.54 17.37 -0.81
CA TYR A 90 -27.82 17.06 0.42
C TYR A 90 -27.02 15.77 0.23
N GLN A 91 -26.00 15.61 1.06
CA GLN A 91 -25.21 14.39 1.19
C GLN A 91 -25.53 13.76 2.54
N ILE A 92 -25.76 12.46 2.59
CA ILE A 92 -25.86 11.73 3.84
C ILE A 92 -24.45 11.43 4.35
N SER A 93 -24.13 11.93 5.53
CA SER A 93 -22.82 11.86 6.18
C SER A 93 -22.99 11.62 7.68
N GLN A 94 -22.01 11.97 8.52
CA GLN A 94 -22.11 11.97 9.98
C GLN A 94 -21.44 13.23 10.53
N PHE A 95 -21.99 13.86 11.56
CA PHE A 95 -21.46 15.10 12.10
C PHE A 95 -21.05 14.99 13.56
N ASP A 96 -22.01 15.00 14.50
CA ASP A 96 -21.75 15.07 15.94
C ASP A 96 -21.54 13.70 16.62
N VAL A 97 -21.98 12.60 15.99
CA VAL A 97 -21.75 11.23 16.47
C VAL A 97 -21.24 10.36 15.32
N PRO A 98 -19.98 10.57 14.89
CA PRO A 98 -19.37 9.75 13.85
C PRO A 98 -19.15 8.32 14.33
N ILE A 99 -18.94 7.39 13.40
CA ILE A 99 -18.74 5.98 13.76
C ILE A 99 -17.44 5.75 14.56
N CYS A 100 -16.38 6.54 14.31
CA CYS A 100 -15.10 6.40 15.03
C CYS A 100 -14.50 7.76 15.39
N GLU A 101 -13.85 7.82 16.55
CA GLU A 101 -13.19 9.04 17.08
C GLU A 101 -11.84 8.72 17.74
N ASN A 102 -10.99 9.73 17.81
CA ASN A 102 -9.75 9.74 18.61
C ASN A 102 -8.78 8.59 18.32
N GLY A 103 -8.48 8.37 17.03
CA GLY A 103 -7.46 7.41 16.61
C GLY A 103 -6.04 7.98 16.55
N GLU A 104 -5.08 7.11 16.25
CA GLU A 104 -3.69 7.51 16.01
C GLU A 104 -3.04 6.57 14.99
N VAL A 105 -2.32 7.14 14.03
CA VAL A 105 -1.60 6.42 12.98
C VAL A 105 -0.12 6.66 13.13
N PHE A 106 0.67 5.59 13.23
CA PHE A 106 2.12 5.64 13.33
C PHE A 106 2.76 5.37 11.97
N PHE A 107 3.85 6.07 11.68
CA PHE A 107 4.63 5.93 10.45
C PHE A 107 6.09 6.33 10.67
N TYR A 108 6.96 6.09 9.68
CA TYR A 108 8.38 6.41 9.77
C TYR A 108 8.79 7.40 8.68
N VAL A 109 9.53 8.43 9.06
CA VAL A 109 10.21 9.37 8.15
C VAL A 109 11.70 9.29 8.46
N ASP A 110 12.52 8.95 7.48
CA ASP A 110 13.99 8.83 7.61
C ASP A 110 14.44 8.00 8.82
N GLY A 111 13.70 6.96 9.16
CA GLY A 111 14.00 6.06 10.27
C GLY A 111 13.54 6.57 11.65
N VAL A 112 12.91 7.72 11.73
CA VAL A 112 12.29 8.25 12.95
C VAL A 112 10.81 7.93 12.95
N LYS A 113 10.30 7.41 14.08
CA LYS A 113 8.87 7.12 14.26
C LYS A 113 8.11 8.41 14.58
N HIS A 114 7.07 8.64 13.78
CA HIS A 114 6.12 9.74 13.94
C HIS A 114 4.73 9.19 14.20
N SER A 115 3.81 10.05 14.62
CA SER A 115 2.39 9.75 14.70
C SER A 115 1.55 10.95 14.30
N CYS A 116 0.34 10.67 13.82
CA CYS A 116 -0.69 11.67 13.55
C CYS A 116 -2.01 11.17 14.11
N ARG A 117 -2.65 12.00 14.93
CA ARG A 117 -3.94 11.67 15.53
C ARG A 117 -5.06 11.84 14.51
N LEU A 118 -6.00 10.91 14.54
CA LEU A 118 -7.27 11.05 13.85
C LEU A 118 -8.29 11.69 14.79
N GLU A 119 -8.94 12.74 14.33
CA GLU A 119 -10.06 13.33 15.04
C GLU A 119 -11.28 12.42 14.95
N ARG A 120 -11.60 11.96 13.73
CA ARG A 120 -12.72 11.07 13.47
C ARG A 120 -12.55 10.28 12.17
N ILE A 121 -13.30 9.20 12.07
CA ILE A 121 -13.65 8.52 10.83
C ILE A 121 -15.16 8.49 10.76
N HIS A 122 -15.74 8.89 9.63
CA HIS A 122 -17.16 8.81 9.40
C HIS A 122 -17.46 8.25 8.01
N PHE A 123 -18.61 7.65 7.85
CA PHE A 123 -19.06 7.19 6.55
C PHE A 123 -19.95 8.25 5.88
N GLU A 124 -19.86 8.31 4.57
CA GLU A 124 -20.68 9.20 3.75
C GLU A 124 -20.93 8.61 2.36
N GLU A 125 -21.83 9.20 1.60
CA GLU A 125 -22.05 8.85 0.20
C GLU A 125 -21.22 9.76 -0.72
N ASP A 126 -20.66 9.21 -1.81
CA ASP A 126 -20.00 10.04 -2.81
C ASP A 126 -21.04 10.77 -3.69
N ALA A 127 -20.64 11.92 -4.22
CA ALA A 127 -21.38 12.69 -5.22
C ALA A 127 -21.24 12.08 -6.62
N GLY A 128 -22.05 12.52 -7.58
CA GLY A 128 -21.88 12.19 -8.98
C GLY A 128 -20.60 12.76 -9.58
N LYS A 129 -20.42 12.59 -10.88
CA LYS A 129 -19.25 13.11 -11.61
C LYS A 129 -19.71 14.07 -12.71
N LEU A 130 -19.06 15.23 -12.81
CA LEU A 130 -19.27 16.19 -13.88
C LEU A 130 -18.26 15.94 -15.01
N LEU A 131 -18.74 15.70 -16.22
CA LEU A 131 -17.92 15.45 -17.41
C LEU A 131 -18.06 16.67 -18.35
N HIS A 132 -16.95 17.40 -18.53
CA HIS A 132 -16.95 18.68 -19.25
C HIS A 132 -16.47 18.58 -20.69
N ASP A 133 -15.80 17.48 -21.05
CA ASP A 133 -15.08 17.33 -22.31
C ASP A 133 -15.81 16.44 -23.32
N GLU A 134 -17.00 15.91 -22.97
CA GLU A 134 -17.73 14.93 -23.78
C GLU A 134 -18.66 15.57 -24.81
N ILE A 135 -19.20 16.76 -24.52
CA ILE A 135 -20.12 17.50 -25.35
C ILE A 135 -19.95 19.01 -25.16
N ASP A 136 -20.61 19.82 -26.01
CA ASP A 136 -20.78 21.26 -25.74
C ASP A 136 -21.77 21.45 -24.57
N GLY A 137 -21.22 21.42 -23.35
CA GLY A 137 -21.94 21.44 -22.07
C GLY A 137 -21.33 20.51 -21.05
N THR A 138 -22.10 20.12 -20.04
CA THR A 138 -21.65 19.23 -18.97
C THR A 138 -22.61 18.06 -18.82
N ILE A 139 -22.09 16.85 -18.92
CA ILE A 139 -22.85 15.63 -18.57
C ILE A 139 -22.69 15.38 -17.06
N VAL A 140 -23.79 15.04 -16.40
CA VAL A 140 -23.79 14.60 -15.02
C VAL A 140 -23.91 13.07 -14.99
N ASP A 141 -22.86 12.40 -14.52
CA ASP A 141 -22.86 10.95 -14.34
C ASP A 141 -23.12 10.61 -12.87
N PHE A 142 -24.26 9.99 -12.59
CA PHE A 142 -24.67 9.56 -11.26
C PHE A 142 -24.24 8.12 -10.92
N ASN A 143 -23.44 7.46 -11.74
CA ASN A 143 -22.92 6.12 -11.42
C ASN A 143 -22.14 6.13 -10.11
N ARG A 144 -21.36 7.18 -9.84
CA ARG A 144 -20.62 7.33 -8.58
C ARG A 144 -21.50 7.77 -7.41
N CYS A 145 -22.61 8.48 -7.67
CA CYS A 145 -23.50 8.99 -6.63
C CYS A 145 -23.99 7.88 -5.71
N GLY A 146 -23.71 7.99 -4.41
CA GLY A 146 -24.04 6.98 -3.41
C GLY A 146 -23.04 5.82 -3.31
N VAL A 147 -21.88 5.87 -3.99
CA VAL A 147 -20.76 4.97 -3.70
C VAL A 147 -20.32 5.22 -2.25
N PRO A 148 -20.11 4.16 -1.44
CA PRO A 148 -19.76 4.34 -0.04
C PRO A 148 -18.37 4.91 0.12
N LEU A 149 -18.24 5.97 0.92
CA LEU A 149 -16.98 6.55 1.37
C LEU A 149 -16.81 6.42 2.87
N ILE A 150 -15.57 6.36 3.31
CA ILE A 150 -15.16 6.82 4.63
C ILE A 150 -14.28 8.05 4.48
N GLU A 151 -14.52 9.05 5.31
CA GLU A 151 -13.65 10.21 5.46
C GLU A 151 -12.90 10.09 6.79
N MET A 152 -11.59 10.20 6.72
CA MET A 152 -10.67 10.19 7.86
C MET A 152 -10.12 11.59 8.03
N VAL A 153 -10.47 12.26 9.13
CA VAL A 153 -10.02 13.63 9.44
C VAL A 153 -8.91 13.57 10.47
N THR A 154 -7.74 14.13 10.15
CA THR A 154 -6.63 14.20 11.09
C THR A 154 -6.70 15.44 11.97
N ARG A 155 -6.02 15.39 13.11
CA ARG A 155 -5.58 16.60 13.80
C ARG A 155 -4.39 17.20 13.06
N PRO A 156 -4.11 18.51 13.26
CA PRO A 156 -3.01 19.18 12.56
C PRO A 156 -1.64 18.87 13.22
N ASP A 157 -1.28 17.60 13.22
CA ASP A 157 -0.09 17.06 13.89
C ASP A 157 1.10 16.86 12.94
N LEU A 158 0.95 17.13 11.64
CA LEU A 158 2.01 16.97 10.66
C LEU A 158 2.73 18.30 10.43
N HIS A 159 4.06 18.25 10.27
CA HIS A 159 4.92 19.45 10.20
C HIS A 159 5.77 19.53 8.92
N SER A 160 5.67 18.55 8.04
CA SER A 160 6.37 18.55 6.76
C SER A 160 5.57 17.80 5.68
N SER A 161 5.89 18.09 4.43
CA SER A 161 5.34 17.36 3.28
C SER A 161 5.79 15.89 3.27
N ALA A 162 6.98 15.59 3.83
CA ALA A 162 7.47 14.24 4.00
C ALA A 162 6.62 13.45 5.00
N GLU A 163 6.28 14.02 6.16
CA GLU A 163 5.37 13.41 7.12
C GLU A 163 3.99 13.18 6.52
N ALA A 164 3.44 14.16 5.80
CA ALA A 164 2.14 14.04 5.14
C ALA A 164 2.14 12.87 4.12
N LYS A 165 3.22 12.74 3.34
CA LYS A 165 3.37 11.64 2.38
C LYS A 165 3.40 10.28 3.09
N GLU A 166 4.24 10.12 4.08
CA GLU A 166 4.40 8.84 4.79
C GLU A 166 3.12 8.45 5.54
N PHE A 167 2.40 9.43 6.10
CA PHE A 167 1.06 9.21 6.67
C PHE A 167 0.08 8.69 5.61
N LEU A 168 0.00 9.32 4.43
CA LEU A 168 -0.90 8.91 3.34
C LEU A 168 -0.55 7.51 2.82
N GLU A 169 0.74 7.19 2.68
CA GLU A 169 1.19 5.84 2.29
C GLU A 169 0.81 4.80 3.36
N MET A 170 0.92 5.13 4.65
CA MET A 170 0.51 4.24 5.74
C MET A 170 -1.00 4.03 5.77
N ILE A 171 -1.82 5.06 5.55
CA ILE A 171 -3.28 4.94 5.42
C ILE A 171 -3.64 4.02 4.26
N LYS A 172 -3.04 4.25 3.08
CA LYS A 172 -3.25 3.43 1.89
C LYS A 172 -2.89 1.95 2.16
N THR A 173 -1.74 1.71 2.75
CA THR A 173 -1.30 0.36 3.09
C THR A 173 -2.25 -0.30 4.09
N THR A 174 -2.70 0.44 5.12
CA THR A 174 -3.67 -0.06 6.10
C THR A 174 -5.00 -0.42 5.46
N LEU A 175 -5.56 0.44 4.59
CA LEU A 175 -6.78 0.15 3.83
C LEU A 175 -6.66 -1.12 2.98
N SER A 176 -5.51 -1.32 2.34
CA SER A 176 -5.21 -2.52 1.55
C SER A 176 -5.09 -3.78 2.43
N TYR A 177 -4.48 -3.69 3.61
CA TYR A 177 -4.38 -4.78 4.59
C TYR A 177 -5.74 -5.22 5.10
N LEU A 178 -6.66 -4.29 5.26
CA LEU A 178 -8.02 -4.54 5.70
C LEU A 178 -8.92 -5.06 4.57
N ASP A 179 -8.47 -4.99 3.32
CA ASP A 179 -9.24 -5.35 2.10
C ASP A 179 -10.57 -4.58 2.01
N ILE A 180 -10.54 -3.28 2.33
CA ILE A 180 -11.74 -2.43 2.37
C ILE A 180 -11.76 -1.34 1.28
N CYS A 181 -10.63 -1.11 0.61
CA CYS A 181 -10.48 -0.15 -0.50
C CYS A 181 -9.42 -0.66 -1.47
N ASP A 182 -9.60 -0.46 -2.78
CA ASP A 182 -8.59 -0.79 -3.80
C ASP A 182 -7.50 0.27 -3.93
N CYS A 183 -7.70 1.44 -3.30
CA CYS A 183 -6.72 2.53 -3.16
C CYS A 183 -6.13 3.06 -4.46
N LYS A 184 -6.91 3.06 -5.55
CA LYS A 184 -6.49 3.58 -6.84
C LYS A 184 -6.78 5.08 -6.97
N MET A 185 -5.77 5.91 -6.84
CA MET A 185 -5.93 7.37 -6.96
C MET A 185 -6.37 7.80 -8.36
N GLU A 186 -5.91 7.11 -9.41
CA GLU A 186 -6.28 7.35 -10.80
C GLU A 186 -7.75 7.09 -11.11
N GLU A 187 -8.40 6.20 -10.38
CA GLU A 187 -9.84 5.94 -10.44
C GLU A 187 -10.62 6.82 -9.45
N GLY A 188 -9.92 7.47 -8.51
CA GLY A 188 -10.51 8.32 -7.48
C GLY A 188 -10.95 7.57 -6.22
N SER A 189 -10.58 6.28 -6.09
CA SER A 189 -10.95 5.45 -4.93
C SER A 189 -10.30 5.91 -3.62
N ILE A 190 -9.20 6.68 -3.68
CA ILE A 190 -8.60 7.37 -2.55
C ILE A 190 -8.26 8.80 -2.96
N ARG A 191 -8.65 9.76 -2.13
CA ARG A 191 -8.45 11.21 -2.37
C ARG A 191 -8.01 11.86 -1.08
N CYS A 192 -7.29 12.97 -1.17
CA CYS A 192 -6.96 13.75 0.02
C CYS A 192 -7.13 15.24 -0.25
N ASP A 193 -7.65 15.94 0.74
CA ASP A 193 -7.62 17.39 0.86
C ASP A 193 -6.60 17.75 1.94
N VAL A 194 -5.85 18.81 1.72
CA VAL A 194 -4.75 19.21 2.59
C VAL A 194 -5.02 20.58 3.17
N ASN A 195 -4.91 20.70 4.48
CA ASN A 195 -5.01 21.93 5.22
C ASN A 195 -3.62 22.35 5.70
N VAL A 196 -3.15 23.54 5.30
CA VAL A 196 -1.83 24.06 5.66
C VAL A 196 -1.95 25.41 6.34
N SER A 197 -1.24 25.59 7.44
CA SER A 197 -0.93 26.88 8.05
C SER A 197 0.54 26.94 8.46
N ILE A 198 1.05 28.14 8.74
CA ILE A 198 2.38 28.34 9.32
C ILE A 198 2.25 29.09 10.63
N ARG A 199 3.19 28.85 11.55
CA ARG A 199 3.34 29.60 12.79
C ARG A 199 4.81 29.89 13.06
N PRO A 200 5.15 30.93 13.85
CA PRO A 200 6.52 31.13 14.30
C PRO A 200 7.01 29.90 15.07
N GLU A 201 8.25 29.47 14.81
CA GLU A 201 8.87 28.33 15.50
C GLU A 201 8.83 28.49 17.03
N GLY A 202 8.36 27.46 17.74
CA GLY A 202 8.23 27.46 19.20
C GLY A 202 6.96 28.06 19.76
N THR A 203 6.00 28.48 18.91
CA THR A 203 4.67 28.92 19.35
C THR A 203 3.65 27.77 19.26
N THR A 204 2.58 27.85 20.06
CA THR A 204 1.49 26.86 20.07
C THR A 204 0.21 27.35 19.38
N GLU A 205 0.10 28.64 19.13
CA GLU A 205 -1.05 29.24 18.48
C GLU A 205 -1.08 28.89 16.99
N LEU A 206 -2.23 28.41 16.50
CA LEU A 206 -2.39 28.00 15.10
C LEU A 206 -2.51 29.23 14.20
N GLY A 207 -1.83 29.20 13.06
CA GLY A 207 -1.98 30.18 12.00
C GLY A 207 -3.27 30.01 11.21
N THR A 208 -3.51 30.95 10.28
CA THR A 208 -4.68 30.89 9.38
C THR A 208 -4.55 29.73 8.40
N ARG A 209 -5.55 28.84 8.40
CA ARG A 209 -5.61 27.64 7.58
C ARG A 209 -6.00 27.97 6.13
N VAL A 210 -5.27 27.36 5.19
CA VAL A 210 -5.60 27.30 3.77
C VAL A 210 -5.84 25.84 3.38
N GLU A 211 -7.00 25.57 2.78
CA GLU A 211 -7.39 24.26 2.28
C GLU A 211 -6.94 24.09 0.82
N MET A 212 -6.29 23.00 0.48
CA MET A 212 -5.91 22.67 -0.90
C MET A 212 -6.67 21.43 -1.39
N LYS A 213 -7.30 21.59 -2.55
CA LYS A 213 -8.08 20.54 -3.23
C LYS A 213 -7.48 20.16 -4.58
N ASN A 214 -8.05 19.11 -5.19
CA ASN A 214 -7.64 18.61 -6.51
C ASN A 214 -6.23 17.98 -6.50
N ILE A 215 -5.92 17.26 -5.44
CA ILE A 215 -4.66 16.54 -5.29
C ILE A 215 -4.89 15.08 -5.72
N ASN A 216 -4.31 14.70 -6.87
CA ASN A 216 -4.57 13.43 -7.52
C ASN A 216 -3.47 12.38 -7.30
N THR A 217 -2.36 12.75 -6.65
CA THR A 217 -1.26 11.84 -6.32
C THR A 217 -0.61 12.25 -5.00
N PHE A 218 -0.02 11.30 -4.28
CA PHE A 218 0.72 11.63 -3.04
C PHE A 218 1.95 12.50 -3.30
N SER A 219 2.60 12.32 -4.46
CA SER A 219 3.66 13.23 -4.89
C SER A 219 3.14 14.63 -5.22
N GLY A 220 1.91 14.72 -5.72
CA GLY A 220 1.19 16.00 -5.89
C GLY A 220 0.92 16.67 -4.55
N ALA A 221 0.54 15.91 -3.53
CA ALA A 221 0.35 16.43 -2.17
C ALA A 221 1.63 17.06 -1.61
N VAL A 222 2.77 16.38 -1.77
CA VAL A 222 4.09 16.92 -1.36
C VAL A 222 4.36 18.26 -2.04
N ARG A 223 4.23 18.33 -3.36
CA ARG A 223 4.48 19.59 -4.11
C ARG A 223 3.52 20.70 -3.73
N ALA A 224 2.24 20.37 -3.53
CA ALA A 224 1.22 21.33 -3.12
C ALA A 224 1.51 21.90 -1.73
N ILE A 225 1.90 21.05 -0.77
CA ILE A 225 2.25 21.45 0.59
C ILE A 225 3.49 22.36 0.57
N ASP A 226 4.55 21.95 -0.10
CA ASP A 226 5.81 22.71 -0.17
C ASP A 226 5.58 24.09 -0.80
N TYR A 227 4.79 24.13 -1.89
CA TYR A 227 4.42 25.40 -2.53
C TYR A 227 3.63 26.30 -1.61
N GLU A 228 2.64 25.77 -0.89
CA GLU A 228 1.77 26.56 -0.02
C GLU A 228 2.52 27.08 1.20
N ILE A 229 3.39 26.29 1.81
CA ILE A 229 4.26 26.72 2.90
C ILE A 229 5.13 27.91 2.43
N ALA A 230 5.80 27.76 1.28
CA ALA A 230 6.65 28.82 0.73
C ALA A 230 5.85 30.10 0.45
N ARG A 231 4.65 29.97 -0.16
CA ARG A 231 3.75 31.10 -0.43
C ARG A 231 3.32 31.82 0.86
N GLN A 232 2.94 31.06 1.90
CA GLN A 232 2.51 31.67 3.17
C GLN A 232 3.65 32.41 3.85
N ILE A 233 4.86 31.84 3.85
CA ILE A 233 6.05 32.50 4.40
C ILE A 233 6.32 33.83 3.65
N GLU A 234 6.30 33.80 2.31
CA GLU A 234 6.53 34.99 1.47
C GLU A 234 5.51 36.10 1.79
N VAL A 235 4.22 35.75 1.90
CA VAL A 235 3.15 36.73 2.24
C VAL A 235 3.42 37.37 3.60
N VAL A 236 3.71 36.59 4.63
CA VAL A 236 3.93 37.11 5.99
C VAL A 236 5.22 37.94 6.09
N GLU A 237 6.30 37.50 5.43
CA GLU A 237 7.58 38.25 5.45
C GLU A 237 7.47 39.57 4.68
N ASN A 238 6.57 39.69 3.71
CA ASN A 238 6.26 40.94 3.02
C ASN A 238 5.23 41.80 3.77
N GLY A 239 4.85 41.43 5.00
CA GLY A 239 3.90 42.18 5.83
C GLY A 239 2.44 42.01 5.46
N GLY A 240 2.11 41.00 4.66
CA GLY A 240 0.75 40.60 4.32
C GLY A 240 0.13 39.68 5.37
N GLU A 241 -1.16 39.41 5.24
CA GLU A 241 -1.93 38.50 6.08
C GLU A 241 -2.42 37.31 5.26
N ILE A 242 -2.36 36.09 5.84
CA ILE A 242 -2.93 34.89 5.24
C ILE A 242 -4.45 34.92 5.40
N GLN A 243 -5.17 34.82 4.29
CA GLN A 243 -6.63 34.72 4.29
C GLN A 243 -7.05 33.24 4.36
N GLN A 244 -8.12 32.95 5.09
CA GLN A 244 -8.73 31.63 5.10
C GLN A 244 -9.45 31.40 3.77
N GLU A 245 -8.94 30.48 2.97
CA GLU A 245 -9.44 30.23 1.61
C GLU A 245 -9.26 28.76 1.22
N THR A 246 -10.02 28.33 0.20
CA THR A 246 -9.83 27.05 -0.47
C THR A 246 -9.14 27.32 -1.81
N ARG A 247 -8.05 26.59 -2.07
CA ARG A 247 -7.23 26.69 -3.28
C ARG A 247 -7.22 25.39 -4.05
N ARG A 248 -7.17 25.48 -5.38
CA ARG A 248 -7.04 24.35 -6.30
C ARG A 248 -5.57 24.16 -6.68
N TRP A 249 -5.03 22.98 -6.45
CA TRP A 249 -3.72 22.59 -6.96
C TRP A 249 -3.78 22.30 -8.47
N ASP A 250 -2.82 22.83 -9.22
CA ASP A 250 -2.60 22.55 -10.64
C ASP A 250 -1.23 21.86 -10.77
N ASP A 251 -1.25 20.55 -10.98
CA ASP A 251 -0.03 19.74 -11.00
C ASP A 251 0.81 19.94 -12.27
N VAL A 252 0.22 20.50 -13.34
CA VAL A 252 0.91 20.85 -14.58
C VAL A 252 1.64 22.19 -14.43
N LYS A 253 0.96 23.18 -13.84
CA LYS A 253 1.52 24.53 -13.62
C LYS A 253 2.34 24.63 -12.33
N LEU A 254 2.32 23.60 -11.48
CA LEU A 254 2.97 23.53 -10.17
C LEU A 254 2.63 24.73 -9.29
N LYS A 255 1.36 25.10 -9.23
CA LYS A 255 0.85 26.22 -8.43
C LYS A 255 -0.58 25.99 -7.98
N ASN A 256 -0.98 26.67 -6.93
CA ASN A 256 -2.36 26.72 -6.50
C ASN A 256 -3.04 28.04 -6.90
N THR A 257 -4.35 28.02 -7.06
CA THR A 257 -5.20 29.18 -7.38
C THR A 257 -6.41 29.22 -6.45
N VAL A 258 -6.85 30.41 -6.06
CA VAL A 258 -8.02 30.58 -5.20
C VAL A 258 -9.27 30.06 -5.91
N MET A 259 -10.05 29.24 -5.20
CA MET A 259 -11.38 28.77 -5.61
C MET A 259 -12.50 29.56 -4.95
N ARG A 260 -12.39 29.72 -3.62
CA ARG A 260 -13.37 30.42 -2.78
C ARG A 260 -12.68 30.99 -1.54
N THR A 261 -13.27 32.04 -0.99
CA THR A 261 -12.85 32.69 0.25
C THR A 261 -13.77 32.31 1.43
N LYS A 262 -13.41 32.73 2.63
CA LYS A 262 -14.23 32.51 3.84
C LYS A 262 -15.64 33.12 3.75
N GLU A 263 -15.81 34.23 3.01
CA GLU A 263 -17.11 34.87 2.80
C GLU A 263 -18.09 33.98 2.03
N ASP A 264 -17.56 33.06 1.23
CA ASP A 264 -18.32 32.06 0.49
C ASP A 264 -18.54 30.75 1.27
N ALA A 265 -18.12 30.66 2.55
CA ALA A 265 -18.23 29.44 3.35
C ALA A 265 -19.70 29.09 3.58
N GLN A 266 -20.06 27.88 3.14
CA GLN A 266 -21.44 27.39 3.29
C GLN A 266 -21.67 26.87 4.69
N ASP A 267 -22.78 27.29 5.33
CA ASP A 267 -23.33 26.62 6.47
C ASP A 267 -24.12 25.38 5.99
N TYR A 268 -23.60 24.20 6.26
CA TYR A 268 -24.21 22.95 5.82
C TYR A 268 -25.49 22.58 6.59
N ARG A 269 -25.83 23.27 7.65
CA ARG A 269 -27.07 23.06 8.42
C ARG A 269 -27.35 21.59 8.67
N TYR A 270 -26.39 20.90 9.29
CA TYR A 270 -26.52 19.49 9.62
C TYR A 270 -27.75 19.21 10.51
N PHE A 271 -28.44 18.12 10.21
CA PHE A 271 -29.47 17.55 11.08
C PHE A 271 -29.58 16.03 10.83
N PRO A 272 -30.06 15.25 11.83
CA PRO A 272 -30.23 13.81 11.67
C PRO A 272 -31.09 13.47 10.48
N ASP A 273 -30.68 12.48 9.66
CA ASP A 273 -31.52 12.01 8.53
C ASP A 273 -32.77 11.34 9.08
N PRO A 274 -33.99 11.84 8.75
CA PRO A 274 -35.25 11.32 9.31
C PRO A 274 -35.61 9.96 8.72
N ASP A 275 -35.02 9.56 7.60
CA ASP A 275 -35.35 8.28 6.91
C ASP A 275 -34.39 7.15 7.35
N LEU A 276 -33.37 7.45 8.17
CA LEU A 276 -32.41 6.49 8.68
C LEU A 276 -32.52 6.38 10.21
N ILE A 277 -32.63 5.16 10.71
CA ILE A 277 -32.55 4.87 12.14
C ILE A 277 -31.09 4.94 12.62
N ALA A 278 -30.91 5.11 13.93
CA ALA A 278 -29.57 5.00 14.53
C ALA A 278 -28.93 3.66 14.23
N VAL A 279 -27.62 3.69 14.04
CA VAL A 279 -26.80 2.50 13.77
C VAL A 279 -26.33 1.94 15.10
N GLU A 280 -26.69 0.70 15.39
CA GLU A 280 -26.25 -0.01 16.58
C GLU A 280 -25.29 -1.14 16.19
N ILE A 281 -24.08 -1.12 16.77
CA ILE A 281 -23.06 -2.15 16.59
C ILE A 281 -23.01 -2.97 17.88
N SER A 282 -23.55 -4.22 17.85
CA SER A 282 -23.54 -5.08 19.03
C SER A 282 -22.13 -5.50 19.44
N ASP A 283 -21.97 -5.94 20.69
CA ASP A 283 -20.70 -6.48 21.21
C ASP A 283 -20.21 -7.70 20.40
N GLU A 284 -21.13 -8.55 19.93
CA GLU A 284 -20.80 -9.71 19.11
C GLU A 284 -20.27 -9.26 17.75
N TRP A 285 -20.90 -8.27 17.13
CA TRP A 285 -20.45 -7.73 15.86
C TRP A 285 -19.09 -7.01 16.01
N MET A 286 -18.90 -6.29 17.12
CA MET A 286 -17.62 -5.65 17.43
C MET A 286 -16.49 -6.69 17.59
N LYS A 287 -16.72 -7.79 18.31
CA LYS A 287 -15.75 -8.89 18.44
C LYS A 287 -15.43 -9.53 17.09
N GLN A 288 -16.41 -9.70 16.23
CA GLN A 288 -16.18 -10.18 14.87
C GLN A 288 -15.25 -9.21 14.12
N ILE A 289 -15.56 -7.90 14.12
CA ILE A 289 -14.73 -6.87 13.46
C ILE A 289 -13.29 -6.91 13.98
N GLU A 290 -13.11 -6.97 15.29
CA GLU A 290 -11.77 -7.04 15.91
C GLU A 290 -10.99 -8.29 15.47
N SER A 291 -11.65 -9.43 15.33
CA SER A 291 -11.01 -10.68 14.90
C SER A 291 -10.57 -10.69 13.44
N GLU A 292 -11.13 -9.80 12.63
CA GLU A 292 -10.81 -9.67 11.20
C GLU A 292 -9.69 -8.64 10.92
N VAL A 293 -9.24 -7.89 11.93
CA VAL A 293 -8.11 -6.98 11.79
C VAL A 293 -6.81 -7.77 11.83
N PRO A 294 -6.02 -7.83 10.75
CA PRO A 294 -4.75 -8.55 10.74
C PRO A 294 -3.68 -7.79 11.53
N GLU A 295 -2.51 -8.41 11.70
CA GLU A 295 -1.33 -7.68 12.15
C GLU A 295 -1.04 -6.52 11.17
N LEU A 296 -0.98 -5.31 11.70
CA LEU A 296 -0.90 -4.09 10.89
C LEU A 296 0.49 -3.88 10.27
N PRO A 297 0.59 -3.14 9.16
CA PRO A 297 1.85 -2.92 8.45
C PRO A 297 2.95 -2.35 9.33
N ILE A 298 2.62 -1.40 10.23
CA ILE A 298 3.59 -0.80 11.15
C ILE A 298 4.16 -1.82 12.14
N SER A 299 3.32 -2.70 12.69
CA SER A 299 3.74 -3.75 13.63
C SER A 299 4.63 -4.79 12.94
N ARG A 300 4.29 -5.17 11.70
CA ARG A 300 5.12 -6.07 10.88
C ARG A 300 6.47 -5.43 10.55
N TYR A 301 6.46 -4.16 10.15
CA TYR A 301 7.69 -3.42 9.89
C TYR A 301 8.64 -3.46 11.10
N GLU A 302 8.13 -3.11 12.28
CA GLU A 302 8.92 -3.12 13.53
C GLU A 302 9.40 -4.54 13.88
N ARG A 303 8.55 -5.54 13.73
CA ARG A 303 8.91 -6.96 13.97
C ARG A 303 9.99 -7.44 13.00
N TYR A 304 9.90 -7.07 11.72
CA TYR A 304 10.91 -7.46 10.73
C TYR A 304 12.27 -6.82 11.00
N LEU A 305 12.30 -5.58 11.51
CA LEU A 305 13.54 -4.96 11.97
C LEU A 305 14.12 -5.67 13.17
N ASN A 306 13.31 -5.89 14.21
CA ASN A 306 13.78 -6.32 15.52
C ASN A 306 14.03 -7.83 15.58
N ASP A 307 13.12 -8.65 15.05
CA ASP A 307 13.14 -10.10 15.21
C ASP A 307 13.79 -10.81 14.02
N TYR A 308 13.62 -10.28 12.80
CA TYR A 308 14.15 -10.89 11.58
C TYR A 308 15.49 -10.30 11.13
N GLY A 309 15.96 -9.21 11.77
CA GLY A 309 17.23 -8.56 11.47
C GLY A 309 17.31 -7.97 10.06
N MET A 310 16.16 -7.50 9.54
CA MET A 310 16.08 -6.85 8.24
C MET A 310 16.55 -5.40 8.33
N THR A 311 17.02 -4.87 7.21
CA THR A 311 17.21 -3.44 7.06
C THR A 311 15.87 -2.72 6.98
N ALA A 312 15.82 -1.42 7.27
CA ALA A 312 14.61 -0.61 7.19
C ALA A 312 13.96 -0.69 5.79
N MET A 313 14.78 -0.68 4.73
CA MET A 313 14.29 -0.79 3.37
C MET A 313 13.69 -2.18 3.07
N GLU A 314 14.34 -3.26 3.47
CA GLU A 314 13.82 -4.63 3.29
C GLU A 314 12.50 -4.82 4.04
N ALA A 315 12.45 -4.40 5.31
CA ALA A 315 11.27 -4.49 6.14
C ALA A 315 10.10 -3.72 5.53
N ARG A 316 10.33 -2.49 5.07
CA ARG A 316 9.32 -1.65 4.43
C ARG A 316 8.77 -2.26 3.15
N LEU A 317 9.64 -2.66 2.21
CA LEU A 317 9.22 -3.23 0.92
C LEU A 317 8.36 -4.50 1.05
N ILE A 318 8.48 -5.22 2.16
CA ILE A 318 7.62 -6.38 2.44
C ILE A 318 6.36 -5.95 3.19
N SER A 319 6.48 -5.14 4.25
CA SER A 319 5.34 -4.71 5.05
C SER A 319 4.38 -3.77 4.31
N ASP A 320 4.81 -3.09 3.25
CA ASP A 320 3.93 -2.29 2.38
C ASP A 320 3.00 -3.15 1.50
N SER A 321 3.16 -4.48 1.50
CA SER A 321 2.31 -5.42 0.75
C SER A 321 1.81 -6.54 1.66
N PHE A 322 0.50 -6.58 1.89
CA PHE A 322 -0.14 -7.63 2.69
C PHE A 322 0.22 -9.04 2.20
N GLU A 323 0.14 -9.27 0.89
CA GLU A 323 0.42 -10.58 0.28
C GLU A 323 1.88 -11.03 0.48
N LYS A 324 2.85 -10.11 0.34
CA LYS A 324 4.27 -10.41 0.58
C LYS A 324 4.56 -10.65 2.05
N ALA A 325 3.93 -9.88 2.92
CA ALA A 325 4.07 -10.02 4.36
C ALA A 325 3.51 -11.37 4.85
N GLU A 326 2.30 -11.77 4.38
CA GLU A 326 1.73 -13.08 4.66
C GLU A 326 2.62 -14.22 4.15
N LEU A 327 3.16 -14.10 2.94
CA LEU A 327 4.07 -15.09 2.36
C LEU A 327 5.34 -15.23 3.20
N LEU A 328 5.93 -14.11 3.64
CA LEU A 328 7.10 -14.12 4.50
C LEU A 328 6.79 -14.74 5.85
N ASP A 329 5.73 -14.30 6.52
CA ASP A 329 5.37 -14.74 7.87
C ASP A 329 5.05 -16.24 7.91
N ALA A 330 4.40 -16.76 6.88
CA ALA A 330 4.14 -18.19 6.76
C ALA A 330 5.44 -18.98 6.50
N ALA A 331 6.33 -18.50 5.64
CA ALA A 331 7.59 -19.15 5.33
C ALA A 331 8.59 -19.10 6.52
N ALA A 332 8.61 -17.98 7.27
CA ALA A 332 9.50 -17.77 8.40
C ALA A 332 9.30 -18.75 9.57
N LYS A 333 8.15 -19.42 9.61
CA LYS A 333 7.88 -20.52 10.58
C LYS A 333 8.74 -21.76 10.35
N GLN A 334 9.32 -21.93 9.14
CA GLN A 334 10.00 -23.15 8.73
C GLN A 334 11.41 -22.94 8.17
N VAL A 335 11.74 -21.72 7.73
CA VAL A 335 13.06 -21.34 7.19
C VAL A 335 13.51 -20.01 7.79
N LYS A 336 14.78 -19.67 7.62
CA LYS A 336 15.31 -18.38 8.09
C LYS A 336 14.58 -17.23 7.40
N PRO A 337 14.00 -16.27 8.15
CA PRO A 337 13.22 -15.17 7.59
C PRO A 337 13.98 -14.42 6.47
N LYS A 338 15.27 -14.14 6.68
CA LYS A 338 16.10 -13.42 5.72
C LYS A 338 16.31 -14.19 4.41
N ALA A 339 16.37 -15.52 4.46
CA ALA A 339 16.48 -16.35 3.24
C ALA A 339 15.19 -16.28 2.40
N ALA A 340 14.02 -16.37 3.04
CA ALA A 340 12.73 -16.19 2.38
C ALA A 340 12.55 -14.76 1.85
N ALA A 341 12.88 -13.75 2.66
CA ALA A 341 12.79 -12.34 2.27
C ALA A 341 13.62 -12.01 1.03
N ASN A 342 14.82 -12.54 0.91
CA ASN A 342 15.68 -12.33 -0.28
C ASN A 342 14.98 -12.80 -1.56
N TRP A 343 14.29 -13.95 -1.54
CA TRP A 343 13.52 -14.41 -2.69
C TRP A 343 12.31 -13.54 -2.98
N ILE A 344 11.59 -13.10 -1.93
CA ILE A 344 10.42 -12.22 -2.07
C ILE A 344 10.84 -10.88 -2.69
N LEU A 345 11.90 -10.26 -2.17
CA LEU A 345 12.34 -8.94 -2.61
C LEU A 345 13.02 -8.93 -3.98
N SER A 346 13.62 -10.04 -4.38
CA SER A 346 14.33 -10.14 -5.65
C SER A 346 13.49 -10.80 -6.75
N ASP A 347 13.62 -12.10 -6.90
CA ASP A 347 13.12 -12.84 -8.07
C ASP A 347 11.58 -12.96 -8.07
N ILE A 348 10.92 -13.06 -6.89
CA ILE A 348 9.45 -13.08 -6.80
C ILE A 348 8.89 -11.71 -7.18
N SER A 349 9.35 -10.62 -6.55
CA SER A 349 8.88 -9.27 -6.89
C SER A 349 9.15 -8.92 -8.35
N LYS A 350 10.30 -9.33 -8.89
CA LYS A 350 10.62 -9.16 -10.32
C LYS A 350 9.60 -9.86 -11.21
N TYR A 351 9.30 -11.13 -10.94
CA TYR A 351 8.32 -11.89 -11.73
C TYR A 351 6.94 -11.23 -11.73
N LEU A 352 6.45 -10.83 -10.54
CA LEU A 352 5.15 -10.15 -10.40
C LEU A 352 5.09 -8.84 -11.20
N ASN A 353 6.15 -8.03 -11.12
CA ASN A 353 6.25 -6.77 -11.85
C ASN A 353 6.33 -7.00 -13.38
N ASP A 354 7.17 -7.93 -13.84
CA ASP A 354 7.36 -8.22 -15.27
C ASP A 354 6.06 -8.75 -15.92
N LYS A 355 5.23 -9.46 -15.15
CA LYS A 355 3.94 -10.00 -15.61
C LYS A 355 2.75 -9.11 -15.31
N ALA A 356 2.92 -8.03 -14.54
CA ALA A 356 1.85 -7.16 -14.05
C ALA A 356 0.71 -7.92 -13.37
N VAL A 357 1.06 -8.90 -12.50
CA VAL A 357 0.10 -9.72 -11.74
C VAL A 357 0.34 -9.57 -10.25
N SER A 358 -0.71 -9.76 -9.43
CA SER A 358 -0.58 -9.83 -7.98
C SER A 358 -0.25 -11.27 -7.52
N LEU A 359 0.31 -11.40 -6.32
CA LEU A 359 0.69 -12.71 -5.78
C LEU A 359 -0.53 -13.65 -5.65
N LYS A 360 -1.68 -13.11 -5.25
CA LYS A 360 -2.95 -13.87 -5.10
C LYS A 360 -3.48 -14.46 -6.41
N ASP A 361 -3.11 -13.87 -7.55
CA ASP A 361 -3.53 -14.33 -8.87
C ASP A 361 -2.61 -15.44 -9.42
N THR A 362 -1.65 -15.90 -8.61
CA THR A 362 -0.66 -16.92 -8.98
C THR A 362 -0.84 -18.20 -8.16
N LYS A 363 -0.08 -19.24 -8.52
CA LYS A 363 -0.01 -20.50 -7.77
C LYS A 363 1.11 -20.53 -6.73
N MET A 364 1.75 -19.38 -6.44
CA MET A 364 2.79 -19.28 -5.43
C MET A 364 2.18 -19.46 -4.03
N THR A 365 2.82 -20.28 -3.22
CA THR A 365 2.45 -20.52 -1.81
C THR A 365 3.66 -20.46 -0.89
N ALA A 366 3.42 -20.29 0.40
CA ALA A 366 4.48 -20.34 1.40
C ALA A 366 5.21 -21.68 1.41
N ASP A 367 4.49 -22.79 1.24
CA ASP A 367 5.10 -24.14 1.19
C ASP A 367 6.06 -24.30 0.01
N LYS A 368 5.71 -23.73 -1.15
CA LYS A 368 6.63 -23.71 -2.31
C LYS A 368 7.87 -22.87 -2.04
N LEU A 369 7.72 -21.69 -1.42
CA LEU A 369 8.86 -20.87 -1.05
C LEU A 369 9.76 -21.58 -0.03
N VAL A 370 9.16 -22.22 0.97
CA VAL A 370 9.88 -23.01 1.99
C VAL A 370 10.64 -24.18 1.33
N ALA A 371 9.99 -24.93 0.45
CA ALA A 371 10.61 -26.04 -0.27
C ALA A 371 11.80 -25.55 -1.12
N LEU A 372 11.63 -24.44 -1.86
CA LEU A 372 12.71 -23.85 -2.65
C LEU A 372 13.91 -23.47 -1.78
N VAL A 373 13.68 -22.76 -0.66
CA VAL A 373 14.75 -22.34 0.24
C VAL A 373 15.45 -23.58 0.84
N LYS A 374 14.71 -24.58 1.32
CA LYS A 374 15.28 -25.81 1.88
C LYS A 374 16.12 -26.59 0.87
N LEU A 375 15.67 -26.72 -0.38
CA LEU A 375 16.42 -27.40 -1.44
C LEU A 375 17.75 -26.70 -1.76
N ILE A 376 17.76 -25.37 -1.69
CA ILE A 376 18.97 -24.58 -1.93
C ILE A 376 19.92 -24.64 -0.72
N GLU A 377 19.40 -24.52 0.50
CA GLU A 377 20.20 -24.65 1.72
C GLU A 377 20.81 -26.04 1.88
N ALA A 378 20.09 -27.08 1.48
CA ALA A 378 20.59 -28.47 1.45
C ALA A 378 21.59 -28.73 0.31
N GLY A 379 21.81 -27.76 -0.61
CA GLY A 379 22.67 -27.96 -1.76
C GLY A 379 22.11 -28.96 -2.80
N THR A 380 20.80 -29.26 -2.73
CA THR A 380 20.12 -30.13 -3.70
C THR A 380 19.99 -29.44 -5.05
N ILE A 381 19.79 -28.13 -5.05
CA ILE A 381 19.80 -27.28 -6.24
C ILE A 381 20.63 -26.01 -5.97
N SER A 382 21.16 -25.41 -7.03
CA SER A 382 21.81 -24.09 -6.92
C SER A 382 20.80 -22.94 -6.90
N GLY A 383 21.20 -21.74 -6.42
CA GLY A 383 20.37 -20.54 -6.51
C GLY A 383 19.96 -20.21 -7.96
N ASN A 384 20.85 -20.45 -8.95
CA ASN A 384 20.53 -20.27 -10.36
C ASN A 384 19.50 -21.30 -10.86
N ALA A 385 19.52 -22.53 -10.36
CA ALA A 385 18.49 -23.52 -10.63
C ALA A 385 17.15 -23.10 -10.02
N GLY A 386 17.17 -22.56 -8.79
CA GLY A 386 15.99 -21.98 -8.13
C GLY A 386 15.29 -20.89 -8.97
N LYS A 387 16.07 -20.00 -9.59
CA LYS A 387 15.52 -18.98 -10.50
C LYS A 387 14.82 -19.57 -11.74
N LYS A 388 15.31 -20.72 -12.23
CA LYS A 388 14.67 -21.42 -13.35
C LYS A 388 13.38 -22.15 -12.95
N VAL A 389 13.29 -22.62 -11.71
CA VAL A 389 12.12 -23.29 -11.14
C VAL A 389 10.99 -22.29 -10.88
N LEU A 390 11.32 -21.05 -10.52
CA LEU A 390 10.39 -20.03 -10.04
C LEU A 390 9.18 -19.78 -10.99
N PRO A 391 9.32 -19.62 -12.31
CA PRO A 391 8.16 -19.43 -13.19
C PRO A 391 7.13 -20.58 -13.09
N SER A 392 7.58 -21.83 -13.04
CA SER A 392 6.67 -22.97 -12.86
C SER A 392 5.97 -22.96 -11.50
N MET A 393 6.62 -22.44 -10.45
CA MET A 393 5.98 -22.30 -9.13
C MET A 393 4.80 -21.31 -9.15
N PHE A 394 4.85 -20.30 -10.00
CA PHE A 394 3.75 -19.34 -10.16
C PHE A 394 2.60 -19.86 -11.03
N GLU A 395 2.92 -20.72 -11.99
CA GLU A 395 1.99 -21.11 -13.06
C GLU A 395 1.31 -22.47 -12.82
N THR A 396 1.91 -23.36 -12.01
CA THR A 396 1.42 -24.73 -11.82
C THR A 396 1.16 -25.07 -10.36
N ASP A 397 0.35 -26.09 -10.09
CA ASP A 397 0.14 -26.64 -8.76
C ASP A 397 1.17 -27.74 -8.39
N GLU A 398 2.20 -27.99 -9.24
CA GLU A 398 3.28 -28.94 -8.97
C GLU A 398 4.08 -28.55 -7.71
N THR A 399 4.58 -29.55 -6.98
CA THR A 399 5.55 -29.31 -5.91
C THR A 399 6.90 -28.89 -6.48
N VAL A 400 7.70 -28.17 -5.69
CA VAL A 400 9.02 -27.70 -6.13
C VAL A 400 9.94 -28.86 -6.47
N GLU A 401 9.86 -29.96 -5.71
CA GLU A 401 10.63 -31.18 -5.94
C GLU A 401 10.28 -31.82 -7.29
N ALA A 402 8.98 -31.88 -7.65
CA ALA A 402 8.52 -32.40 -8.93
C ALA A 402 9.01 -31.54 -10.11
N ILE A 403 8.94 -30.19 -9.95
CA ILE A 403 9.47 -29.25 -10.95
C ILE A 403 10.98 -29.44 -11.13
N VAL A 404 11.75 -29.54 -10.04
CA VAL A 404 13.20 -29.74 -10.05
C VAL A 404 13.54 -31.06 -10.75
N GLU A 405 12.80 -32.13 -10.49
CA GLU A 405 13.01 -33.43 -11.10
C GLU A 405 12.69 -33.40 -12.59
N ARG A 406 11.54 -32.89 -12.99
CA ARG A 406 11.13 -32.73 -14.38
C ARG A 406 12.11 -31.88 -15.20
N MET A 407 12.69 -30.87 -14.61
CA MET A 407 13.65 -29.96 -15.24
C MET A 407 15.10 -30.50 -15.19
N GLY A 408 15.37 -31.61 -14.47
CA GLY A 408 16.70 -32.18 -14.34
C GLY A 408 17.70 -31.25 -13.62
N LEU A 409 17.25 -30.49 -12.61
CA LEU A 409 18.05 -29.44 -11.97
C LEU A 409 18.72 -29.88 -10.65
N LYS A 410 18.56 -31.15 -10.24
CA LYS A 410 19.26 -31.70 -9.08
C LYS A 410 20.77 -31.59 -9.26
N GLN A 411 21.47 -31.11 -8.24
CA GLN A 411 22.94 -31.05 -8.22
C GLN A 411 23.51 -32.48 -8.01
N VAL A 412 24.56 -32.77 -8.74
CA VAL A 412 25.39 -33.93 -8.47
C VAL A 412 26.29 -33.58 -7.29
N SER A 413 26.04 -34.22 -6.14
CA SER A 413 26.84 -34.03 -4.91
C SER A 413 27.69 -35.26 -4.58
N ASP A 414 27.69 -36.27 -5.43
CA ASP A 414 28.55 -37.44 -5.28
C ASP A 414 30.02 -37.03 -5.46
N GLU A 415 30.79 -37.11 -4.37
CA GLU A 415 32.21 -36.71 -4.38
C GLU A 415 33.03 -37.52 -5.41
N GLY A 416 32.69 -38.80 -5.67
CA GLY A 416 33.37 -39.64 -6.64
C GLY A 416 33.12 -39.19 -8.06
N ALA A 417 31.87 -38.90 -8.42
CA ALA A 417 31.50 -38.40 -9.74
C ALA A 417 32.11 -37.00 -9.99
N ILE A 418 32.08 -36.13 -8.98
CA ILE A 418 32.67 -34.79 -9.08
C ILE A 418 34.19 -34.87 -9.18
N LEU A 419 34.85 -35.78 -8.43
CA LEU A 419 36.28 -35.99 -8.48
C LEU A 419 36.74 -36.42 -9.90
N ALA A 420 36.00 -37.31 -10.53
CA ALA A 420 36.29 -37.72 -11.93
C ALA A 420 36.22 -36.50 -12.88
N ILE A 421 35.22 -35.63 -12.75
CA ILE A 421 35.11 -34.38 -13.52
C ILE A 421 36.26 -33.44 -13.24
N VAL A 422 36.67 -33.27 -11.97
CA VAL A 422 37.81 -32.43 -11.60
C VAL A 422 39.09 -32.94 -12.19
N GLN A 423 39.35 -34.24 -12.11
CA GLN A 423 40.55 -34.87 -12.68
C GLN A 423 40.62 -34.70 -14.19
N ASP A 424 39.52 -34.90 -14.89
CA ASP A 424 39.42 -34.71 -16.34
C ASP A 424 39.69 -33.26 -16.75
N VAL A 425 39.08 -32.29 -16.01
CA VAL A 425 39.29 -30.85 -16.22
C VAL A 425 40.74 -30.44 -15.95
N LEU A 426 41.38 -30.97 -14.91
CA LEU A 426 42.79 -30.71 -14.66
C LEU A 426 43.69 -31.26 -15.74
N ALA A 427 43.42 -32.47 -16.21
CA ALA A 427 44.16 -33.11 -17.30
C ALA A 427 44.03 -32.38 -18.64
N THR A 428 42.87 -31.81 -18.94
CA THR A 428 42.60 -31.09 -20.20
C THR A 428 43.01 -29.60 -20.15
N ASN A 429 43.37 -29.07 -18.98
CA ASN A 429 43.75 -27.66 -18.79
C ASN A 429 45.18 -27.53 -18.23
N GLU A 430 46.15 -28.19 -18.85
CA GLU A 430 47.56 -28.21 -18.43
C GLU A 430 48.18 -26.84 -18.21
N LYS A 431 47.80 -25.86 -19.03
CA LYS A 431 48.28 -24.44 -18.88
C LYS A 431 47.80 -23.83 -17.57
N ALA A 432 46.56 -24.06 -17.15
CA ALA A 432 46.04 -23.55 -15.89
C ALA A 432 46.72 -24.20 -14.68
N VAL A 433 47.03 -25.49 -14.79
CA VAL A 433 47.80 -26.23 -13.78
C VAL A 433 49.21 -25.68 -13.67
N ALA A 434 49.90 -25.37 -14.80
CA ALA A 434 51.21 -24.76 -14.83
C ALA A 434 51.20 -23.33 -14.23
N ASP A 435 50.19 -22.55 -14.54
CA ASP A 435 49.97 -21.23 -13.94
C ASP A 435 49.77 -21.29 -12.41
N PHE A 436 49.07 -22.31 -11.89
CA PHE A 436 48.95 -22.55 -10.47
C PHE A 436 50.30 -22.85 -9.82
N LYS A 437 51.10 -23.74 -10.43
CA LYS A 437 52.50 -24.02 -9.96
C LYS A 437 53.38 -22.80 -9.98
N ALA A 438 53.10 -21.85 -10.85
CA ALA A 438 53.78 -20.54 -10.91
C ALA A 438 53.22 -19.50 -9.91
N GLY A 439 52.29 -19.89 -8.99
CA GLY A 439 51.73 -19.05 -7.95
C GLY A 439 50.56 -18.17 -8.38
N LYS A 440 49.97 -18.40 -9.57
CA LYS A 440 48.81 -17.63 -10.03
C LYS A 440 47.52 -18.25 -9.50
N ASN A 441 46.54 -17.40 -9.19
CA ASN A 441 45.22 -17.87 -8.78
C ASN A 441 44.39 -18.29 -10.02
N VAL A 442 44.24 -19.59 -10.23
CA VAL A 442 43.45 -20.18 -11.34
C VAL A 442 42.20 -20.90 -10.87
N THR A 443 41.94 -20.93 -9.56
CA THR A 443 40.84 -21.74 -8.98
C THR A 443 39.50 -21.36 -9.57
N GLY A 444 39.19 -20.07 -9.73
CA GLY A 444 37.93 -19.61 -10.31
C GLY A 444 37.73 -20.08 -11.77
N PHE A 445 38.80 -20.09 -12.57
CA PHE A 445 38.75 -20.60 -13.92
C PHE A 445 38.46 -22.13 -13.95
N LEU A 446 39.17 -22.91 -13.15
CA LEU A 446 39.01 -24.35 -13.06
C LEU A 446 37.61 -24.76 -12.56
N VAL A 447 37.08 -24.04 -11.57
CA VAL A 447 35.69 -24.22 -11.11
C VAL A 447 34.70 -23.98 -12.26
N GLY A 448 34.91 -22.91 -13.04
CA GLY A 448 34.08 -22.61 -14.22
C GLY A 448 34.11 -23.72 -15.24
N GLN A 449 35.29 -24.36 -15.52
CA GLN A 449 35.41 -25.50 -16.41
C GLN A 449 34.73 -26.76 -15.87
N CYS A 450 34.85 -27.06 -14.57
CA CYS A 450 34.13 -28.16 -13.92
C CYS A 450 32.62 -27.96 -13.96
N MET A 451 32.15 -26.74 -13.74
CA MET A 451 30.73 -26.38 -13.86
C MET A 451 30.22 -26.58 -15.30
N LYS A 452 31.03 -26.24 -16.31
CA LYS A 452 30.68 -26.47 -17.72
C LYS A 452 30.64 -27.98 -18.04
N ALA A 453 31.64 -28.73 -17.58
CA ALA A 453 31.72 -30.17 -17.77
C ALA A 453 30.55 -30.91 -17.10
N SER A 454 30.14 -30.48 -15.91
CA SER A 454 28.95 -30.99 -15.20
C SER A 454 27.62 -30.47 -15.72
N LYS A 455 27.58 -29.71 -16.83
CA LYS A 455 26.37 -29.03 -17.38
C LYS A 455 25.66 -28.15 -16.36
N GLY A 456 26.41 -27.54 -15.41
CA GLY A 456 25.89 -26.72 -14.35
C GLY A 456 25.29 -27.47 -13.14
N GLN A 457 25.41 -28.81 -13.12
CA GLN A 457 24.84 -29.65 -12.06
C GLN A 457 25.84 -30.00 -10.93
N GLY A 458 27.14 -29.75 -11.10
CA GLY A 458 28.14 -30.01 -10.06
C GLY A 458 27.96 -29.05 -8.88
N ASN A 459 28.09 -29.56 -7.64
CA ASN A 459 28.06 -28.74 -6.45
C ASN A 459 29.33 -27.87 -6.36
N PRO A 460 29.25 -26.53 -6.44
CA PRO A 460 30.44 -25.65 -6.48
C PRO A 460 31.31 -25.74 -5.23
N GLN A 461 30.75 -26.03 -4.07
CA GLN A 461 31.50 -26.16 -2.82
C GLN A 461 32.37 -27.43 -2.84
N ILE A 462 31.77 -28.55 -3.32
CA ILE A 462 32.48 -29.81 -3.44
C ILE A 462 33.55 -29.72 -4.54
N ILE A 463 33.22 -29.07 -5.67
CA ILE A 463 34.16 -28.78 -6.77
C ILE A 463 35.35 -27.98 -6.24
N ASN A 464 35.12 -26.87 -5.53
CA ASN A 464 36.20 -26.06 -4.94
C ASN A 464 37.09 -26.87 -4.01
N LYS A 465 36.47 -27.64 -3.08
CA LYS A 465 37.19 -28.50 -2.15
C LYS A 465 38.07 -29.52 -2.86
N LEU A 466 37.53 -30.19 -3.88
CA LEU A 466 38.26 -31.23 -4.64
C LEU A 466 39.33 -30.63 -5.54
N ILE A 467 39.08 -29.49 -6.20
CA ILE A 467 40.13 -28.79 -6.97
C ILE A 467 41.29 -28.42 -6.05
N ALA A 468 41.04 -27.83 -4.87
CA ALA A 468 42.09 -27.48 -3.93
C ALA A 468 42.89 -28.70 -3.46
N ALA A 469 42.17 -29.81 -3.17
CA ALA A 469 42.80 -31.08 -2.76
C ALA A 469 43.64 -31.71 -3.88
N GLU A 470 43.19 -31.72 -5.15
CA GLU A 470 43.91 -32.26 -6.27
C GLU A 470 45.10 -31.37 -6.67
N LEU A 471 44.95 -30.07 -6.66
CA LEU A 471 46.07 -29.14 -6.92
C LEU A 471 47.16 -29.19 -5.85
N ALA A 472 46.79 -29.50 -4.59
CA ALA A 472 47.78 -29.70 -3.52
C ALA A 472 48.61 -30.99 -3.66
N LYS A 473 48.20 -31.92 -4.51
CA LYS A 473 48.94 -33.16 -4.80
C LYS A 473 49.96 -33.01 -5.97
N LEU A 474 49.84 -31.90 -6.71
CA LEU A 474 50.67 -31.57 -7.87
C LEU A 474 51.85 -30.66 -7.54
#